data_9bcd790275135173d7018e1fb224753d
#
_entry.id   9bcd790275135173d7018e1fb224753d
#
_cell.length_a   1.000
_cell.length_b   1.000
_cell.length_c   1.000
_cell.angle_alpha   90.00
_cell.angle_beta   90.00
_cell.angle_gamma   90.00
#
_symmetry.space_group_name_H-M   'P 1'
#
loop_
_entity.id
_entity.type
_entity.pdbx_description
1 polymer ?
#
loop_
_entity_poly.entity_id
_entity_poly.type
_entity_poly.pdbx_seq_one_letter_code
_entity_poly.pdbx_strand_id
1 'polypeptide(L)'
;MATTKILDDVLGTQPAPGLWLVVATAAAALLTTTVGALWRPARNAVTIAHEGGHGLVALLTGRRLEAIRLHSDTSGLTVSRGRPTGLGMILTAAAGYTAPPLLGLGGAWLLAAHRVTLLLWVATALLTALLVMVRNAYGMLAVVVTGGAFLLVSWLAEPQVQAAFAYGAVWFLLLGGVRPVFELRAKRRRGEARDSDADQLARLTHAPAAMWMLFFHSVSLSSLVGGARWLLGL
;
A
#
# COMPACT_ATOMS: atom_id res chain seq x y z
N MET A 1 29.84 11.44 -14.03
CA MET A 1 29.53 10.34 -14.98
C MET A 1 28.77 9.16 -14.38
N ALA A 2 29.12 8.59 -13.22
CA ALA A 2 28.35 7.47 -12.62
C ALA A 2 26.95 7.89 -12.14
N THR A 3 26.80 9.04 -11.51
CA THR A 3 25.52 9.55 -10.98
C THR A 3 24.51 9.88 -12.07
N THR A 4 24.94 10.43 -13.21
CA THR A 4 24.08 10.69 -14.37
C THR A 4 23.54 9.39 -14.97
N LYS A 5 24.39 8.36 -15.10
CA LYS A 5 23.96 7.06 -15.62
C LYS A 5 22.90 6.38 -14.72
N ILE A 6 23.07 6.44 -13.39
CA ILE A 6 22.08 5.90 -12.44
C ILE A 6 20.76 6.65 -12.57
N LEU A 7 20.76 7.98 -12.67
CA LEU A 7 19.56 8.77 -12.86
C LEU A 7 18.86 8.46 -14.18
N ASP A 8 19.62 8.29 -15.26
CA ASP A 8 19.08 7.93 -16.56
C ASP A 8 18.45 6.52 -16.54
N ASP A 9 19.07 5.56 -15.83
CA ASP A 9 18.51 4.21 -15.66
C ASP A 9 17.23 4.23 -14.80
N VAL A 10 17.18 5.02 -13.73
CA VAL A 10 16.01 5.13 -12.84
C VAL A 10 14.87 5.86 -13.52
N LEU A 11 15.16 6.95 -14.23
CA LEU A 11 14.16 7.77 -14.93
C LEU A 11 13.86 7.28 -16.34
N GLY A 12 14.60 6.30 -16.84
CA GLY A 12 14.41 5.69 -18.15
C GLY A 12 13.12 4.90 -18.27
N THR A 13 12.74 4.57 -19.49
CA THR A 13 11.65 3.64 -19.78
C THR A 13 12.19 2.24 -20.06
N GLN A 14 11.47 1.22 -19.61
CA GLN A 14 11.78 -0.18 -19.84
C GLN A 14 10.82 -0.77 -20.89
N PRO A 15 11.23 -1.81 -21.65
CA PRO A 15 10.32 -2.49 -22.56
C PRO A 15 9.07 -3.02 -21.83
N ALA A 16 7.91 -2.93 -22.48
CA ALA A 16 6.70 -3.52 -21.95
C ALA A 16 6.88 -5.05 -21.82
N PRO A 17 6.53 -5.65 -20.68
CA PRO A 17 6.56 -7.09 -20.54
C PRO A 17 5.48 -7.73 -21.42
N GLY A 18 5.69 -8.99 -21.79
CA GLY A 18 4.64 -9.76 -22.50
C GLY A 18 3.38 -9.90 -21.64
N LEU A 19 2.21 -9.91 -22.30
CA LEU A 19 0.90 -10.03 -21.61
C LEU A 19 0.85 -11.24 -20.66
N TRP A 20 1.53 -12.34 -21.00
CA TRP A 20 1.60 -13.52 -20.15
C TRP A 20 2.14 -13.21 -18.75
N LEU A 21 3.17 -12.34 -18.62
CA LEU A 21 3.75 -11.94 -17.34
C LEU A 21 2.76 -11.10 -16.53
N VAL A 22 2.07 -10.17 -17.18
CA VAL A 22 1.04 -9.33 -16.55
C VAL A 22 -0.07 -10.20 -15.99
N VAL A 23 -0.57 -11.17 -16.78
CA VAL A 23 -1.63 -12.09 -16.36
C VAL A 23 -1.14 -13.07 -15.29
N ALA A 24 0.06 -13.61 -15.42
CA ALA A 24 0.63 -14.53 -14.41
C ALA A 24 0.82 -13.84 -13.06
N THR A 25 1.30 -12.60 -13.04
CA THR A 25 1.45 -11.82 -11.81
C THR A 25 0.10 -11.43 -11.20
N ALA A 26 -0.91 -11.13 -12.03
CA ALA A 26 -2.28 -10.91 -11.56
C ALA A 26 -2.87 -12.18 -10.92
N ALA A 27 -2.70 -13.34 -11.56
CA ALA A 27 -3.15 -14.62 -11.03
C ALA A 27 -2.46 -14.99 -9.70
N ALA A 28 -1.14 -14.77 -9.61
CA ALA A 28 -0.38 -14.99 -8.38
C ALA A 28 -0.85 -14.06 -7.25
N ALA A 29 -1.08 -12.78 -7.53
CA ALA A 29 -1.62 -11.83 -6.57
C ALA A 29 -3.06 -12.18 -6.14
N LEU A 30 -3.91 -12.61 -7.08
CA LEU A 30 -5.27 -13.08 -6.78
C LEU A 30 -5.24 -14.32 -5.88
N LEU A 31 -4.39 -15.30 -6.20
CA LEU A 31 -4.20 -16.49 -5.37
C LEU A 31 -3.73 -16.11 -3.96
N THR A 32 -2.74 -15.24 -3.86
CA THR A 32 -2.20 -14.76 -2.58
C THR A 32 -3.27 -14.04 -1.75
N THR A 33 -4.12 -13.25 -2.40
CA THR A 33 -5.16 -12.50 -1.69
C THR A 33 -6.41 -13.34 -1.38
N THR A 34 -6.66 -14.45 -2.06
CA THR A 34 -7.85 -15.32 -1.82
C THR A 34 -7.55 -16.47 -0.89
N VAL A 35 -6.38 -17.11 -1.00
CA VAL A 35 -5.99 -18.26 -0.17
C VAL A 35 -5.51 -17.77 1.21
N GLY A 36 -6.22 -18.14 2.26
CA GLY A 36 -5.96 -17.66 3.63
C GLY A 36 -4.55 -17.94 4.16
N ALA A 37 -3.96 -19.09 3.80
CA ALA A 37 -2.59 -19.44 4.20
C ALA A 37 -1.53 -18.51 3.58
N LEU A 38 -1.73 -18.07 2.34
CA LEU A 38 -0.86 -17.12 1.65
C LEU A 38 -1.14 -15.68 2.09
N TRP A 39 -2.42 -15.36 2.31
CA TRP A 39 -2.83 -14.03 2.73
C TRP A 39 -2.26 -13.60 4.08
N ARG A 40 -2.28 -14.50 5.07
CA ARG A 40 -1.83 -14.17 6.44
C ARG A 40 -0.44 -13.53 6.48
N PRO A 41 0.64 -14.12 5.92
CA PRO A 41 1.94 -13.50 5.91
C PRO A 41 2.00 -12.29 4.95
N ALA A 42 1.40 -12.38 3.76
CA ALA A 42 1.43 -11.32 2.75
C ALA A 42 0.69 -10.05 3.19
N ARG A 43 -0.33 -10.17 4.05
CA ARG A 43 -1.10 -9.05 4.57
C ARG A 43 -0.24 -8.00 5.27
N ASN A 44 0.93 -8.38 5.80
CA ASN A 44 1.87 -7.41 6.39
C ASN A 44 2.23 -6.28 5.42
N ALA A 45 2.42 -6.56 4.13
CA ALA A 45 2.71 -5.51 3.16
C ALA A 45 1.53 -4.53 2.99
N VAL A 46 0.29 -5.01 3.06
CA VAL A 46 -0.90 -4.14 3.06
C VAL A 46 -0.98 -3.33 4.35
N THR A 47 -0.66 -3.92 5.50
CA THR A 47 -0.62 -3.21 6.79
C THR A 47 0.49 -2.14 6.79
N ILE A 48 1.66 -2.42 6.23
CA ILE A 48 2.74 -1.44 6.05
C ILE A 48 2.24 -0.25 5.21
N ALA A 49 1.55 -0.49 4.10
CA ALA A 49 0.99 0.56 3.25
C ALA A 49 -0.14 1.34 3.97
N HIS A 50 -0.97 0.67 4.77
CA HIS A 50 -2.04 1.26 5.56
C HIS A 50 -1.48 2.22 6.63
N GLU A 51 -0.56 1.74 7.48
CA GLU A 51 0.05 2.57 8.51
C GLU A 51 0.93 3.68 7.93
N GLY A 52 1.63 3.37 6.82
CA GLY A 52 2.38 4.35 6.05
C GLY A 52 1.49 5.46 5.50
N GLY A 53 0.28 5.12 5.05
CA GLY A 53 -0.75 6.07 4.61
C GLY A 53 -1.17 7.04 5.72
N HIS A 54 -1.51 6.51 6.90
CA HIS A 54 -1.78 7.35 8.08
C HIS A 54 -0.60 8.27 8.40
N GLY A 55 0.61 7.73 8.43
CA GLY A 55 1.82 8.50 8.74
C GLY A 55 2.10 9.60 7.73
N LEU A 56 2.03 9.28 6.44
CA LEU A 56 2.27 10.24 5.37
C LEU A 56 1.25 11.40 5.39
N VAL A 57 -0.03 11.07 5.49
CA VAL A 57 -1.09 12.09 5.50
C VAL A 57 -1.06 12.90 6.80
N ALA A 58 -0.69 12.30 7.93
CA ALA A 58 -0.45 13.05 9.16
C ALA A 58 0.62 14.14 8.94
N LEU A 59 1.75 13.79 8.36
CA LEU A 59 2.83 14.75 8.06
C LEU A 59 2.37 15.83 7.07
N LEU A 60 1.70 15.45 5.98
CA LEU A 60 1.21 16.39 4.95
C LEU A 60 0.15 17.36 5.50
N THR A 61 -0.59 16.96 6.54
CA THR A 61 -1.59 17.80 7.20
C THR A 61 -1.02 18.58 8.40
N GLY A 62 0.31 18.62 8.55
CA GLY A 62 1.00 19.36 9.60
C GLY A 62 0.90 18.72 10.99
N ARG A 63 0.53 17.46 11.09
CA ARG A 63 0.54 16.70 12.34
C ARG A 63 1.94 16.15 12.60
N ARG A 64 2.30 15.98 13.86
CA ARG A 64 3.61 15.41 14.25
C ARG A 64 3.46 13.89 14.34
N LEU A 65 4.14 13.15 13.47
CA LEU A 65 4.21 11.70 13.54
C LEU A 65 5.15 11.29 14.68
N GLU A 66 4.67 10.48 15.64
CA GLU A 66 5.44 10.04 16.79
C GLU A 66 5.96 8.62 16.63
N ALA A 67 5.11 7.71 16.17
CA ALA A 67 5.48 6.29 16.05
C ALA A 67 4.55 5.56 15.08
N ILE A 68 5.11 4.55 14.44
CA ILE A 68 4.37 3.49 13.76
C ILE A 68 4.76 2.18 14.42
N ARG A 69 3.79 1.33 14.73
CA ARG A 69 3.98 0.00 15.29
C ARG A 69 3.21 -1.02 14.47
N LEU A 70 3.86 -2.12 14.12
CA LEU A 70 3.24 -3.24 13.40
C LEU A 70 3.28 -4.47 14.30
N HIS A 71 2.25 -5.31 14.26
CA HIS A 71 2.15 -6.48 15.12
C HIS A 71 2.09 -7.77 14.30
N SER A 72 2.45 -8.88 14.93
CA SER A 72 2.50 -10.20 14.29
C SER A 72 1.12 -10.76 13.88
N ASP A 73 0.06 -10.25 14.48
CA ASP A 73 -1.33 -10.51 14.09
C ASP A 73 -1.80 -9.71 12.87
N THR A 74 -0.85 -8.99 12.24
CA THR A 74 -1.07 -8.09 11.11
C THR A 74 -1.90 -6.84 11.43
N SER A 75 -2.06 -6.50 12.70
CA SER A 75 -2.56 -5.19 13.11
C SER A 75 -1.44 -4.14 13.09
N GLY A 76 -1.81 -2.87 13.02
CA GLY A 76 -0.88 -1.76 13.11
C GLY A 76 -1.44 -0.62 13.94
N LEU A 77 -0.58 0.31 14.31
CA LEU A 77 -0.93 1.52 15.04
C LEU A 77 -0.02 2.67 14.63
N THR A 78 -0.60 3.72 14.08
CA THR A 78 0.09 4.98 13.80
C THR A 78 -0.29 6.02 14.84
N VAL A 79 0.69 6.54 15.56
CA VAL A 79 0.51 7.58 16.58
C VAL A 79 0.97 8.92 16.02
N SER A 80 0.06 9.89 15.97
CA SER A 80 0.37 11.26 15.57
C SER A 80 -0.20 12.27 16.56
N ARG A 81 0.54 13.34 16.79
CA ARG A 81 0.15 14.45 17.67
C ARG A 81 -0.29 15.66 16.86
N GLY A 82 -1.36 16.31 17.28
CA GLY A 82 -1.95 17.48 16.61
C GLY A 82 -3.37 17.70 17.10
N ARG A 83 -4.14 18.56 16.41
CA ARG A 83 -5.54 18.77 16.74
C ARG A 83 -6.30 17.44 16.66
N PRO A 84 -7.07 17.03 17.70
CA PRO A 84 -7.77 15.75 17.73
C PRO A 84 -8.97 15.71 16.78
N THR A 85 -9.38 16.86 16.22
CA THR A 85 -10.51 17.05 15.32
C THR A 85 -10.12 17.87 14.08
N GLY A 86 -11.04 18.02 13.15
CA GLY A 86 -10.85 18.81 11.94
C GLY A 86 -10.29 18.03 10.75
N LEU A 87 -10.14 18.72 9.62
CA LEU A 87 -9.83 18.12 8.32
C LEU A 87 -8.54 17.28 8.35
N GLY A 88 -7.48 17.75 9.00
CA GLY A 88 -6.21 17.01 9.08
C GLY A 88 -6.36 15.65 9.76
N MET A 89 -7.17 15.56 10.83
CA MET A 89 -7.43 14.27 11.50
C MET A 89 -8.34 13.37 10.65
N ILE A 90 -9.34 13.95 9.99
CA ILE A 90 -10.24 13.21 9.09
C ILE A 90 -9.43 12.60 7.93
N LEU A 91 -8.60 13.39 7.27
CA LEU A 91 -7.76 12.90 6.17
C LEU A 91 -6.76 11.84 6.66
N THR A 92 -6.15 12.04 7.83
CA THR A 92 -5.25 11.05 8.43
C THR A 92 -5.99 9.73 8.68
N ALA A 93 -7.17 9.76 9.30
CA ALA A 93 -7.94 8.55 9.56
C ALA A 93 -8.47 7.88 8.27
N ALA A 94 -8.80 8.65 7.23
CA ALA A 94 -9.24 8.09 5.95
C ALA A 94 -8.10 7.43 5.17
N ALA A 95 -6.85 7.85 5.42
CA ALA A 95 -5.70 7.41 4.64
C ALA A 95 -5.39 5.92 4.78
N GLY A 96 -5.65 5.28 5.91
CA GLY A 96 -5.30 3.88 6.14
C GLY A 96 -5.86 2.95 5.07
N TYR A 97 -7.17 2.87 4.98
CA TYR A 97 -7.84 1.98 4.00
C TYR A 97 -7.71 2.46 2.55
N THR A 98 -7.42 3.73 2.31
CA THR A 98 -7.27 4.25 0.95
C THR A 98 -5.84 4.17 0.42
N ALA A 99 -4.83 4.15 1.28
CA ALA A 99 -3.43 4.16 0.84
C ALA A 99 -3.01 2.91 0.05
N PRO A 100 -3.28 1.66 0.47
CA PRO A 100 -2.88 0.49 -0.30
C PRO A 100 -3.43 0.49 -1.74
N PRO A 101 -4.74 0.68 -1.99
CA PRO A 101 -5.26 0.69 -3.35
C PRO A 101 -4.79 1.91 -4.17
N LEU A 102 -4.60 3.08 -3.56
CA LEU A 102 -4.08 4.25 -4.26
C LEU A 102 -2.59 4.11 -4.60
N LEU A 103 -1.78 3.49 -3.74
CA LEU A 103 -0.40 3.13 -4.06
C LEU A 103 -0.35 2.11 -5.21
N GLY A 104 -1.26 1.13 -5.20
CA GLY A 104 -1.43 0.20 -6.31
C GLY A 104 -1.81 0.91 -7.61
N LEU A 105 -2.74 1.86 -7.56
CA LEU A 105 -3.15 2.67 -8.72
C LEU A 105 -2.00 3.53 -9.25
N GLY A 106 -1.28 4.22 -8.37
CA GLY A 106 -0.08 5.00 -8.74
C GLY A 106 1.02 4.13 -9.33
N GLY A 107 1.21 2.92 -8.78
CA GLY A 107 2.12 1.93 -9.33
C GLY A 107 1.68 1.45 -10.73
N ALA A 108 0.39 1.19 -10.93
CA ALA A 108 -0.16 0.81 -12.23
C ALA A 108 0.05 1.91 -13.28
N TRP A 109 -0.11 3.19 -12.90
CA TRP A 109 0.18 4.32 -13.76
C TRP A 109 1.67 4.38 -14.16
N LEU A 110 2.60 4.17 -13.21
CA LEU A 110 4.04 4.12 -13.51
C LEU A 110 4.38 2.96 -14.44
N LEU A 111 3.78 1.78 -14.24
CA LEU A 111 3.98 0.62 -15.11
C LEU A 111 3.40 0.84 -16.51
N ALA A 112 2.24 1.45 -16.63
CA ALA A 112 1.67 1.85 -17.93
C ALA A 112 2.54 2.88 -18.66
N ALA A 113 3.25 3.73 -17.91
CA ALA A 113 4.26 4.66 -18.42
C ALA A 113 5.64 4.00 -18.63
N HIS A 114 5.74 2.68 -18.54
CA HIS A 114 6.99 1.92 -18.68
C HIS A 114 8.11 2.31 -17.69
N ARG A 115 7.76 2.75 -16.46
CA ARG A 115 8.68 3.25 -15.43
C ARG A 115 8.89 2.21 -14.30
N VAL A 116 9.27 0.98 -14.65
CA VAL A 116 9.46 -0.12 -13.69
C VAL A 116 10.52 0.24 -12.65
N THR A 117 11.71 0.66 -13.09
CA THR A 117 12.83 1.00 -12.19
C THR A 117 12.47 2.15 -11.26
N LEU A 118 11.81 3.21 -11.77
CA LEU A 118 11.34 4.33 -10.96
C LEU A 118 10.37 3.87 -9.86
N LEU A 119 9.40 3.01 -10.20
CA LEU A 119 8.46 2.45 -9.23
C LEU A 119 9.17 1.73 -8.10
N LEU A 120 10.13 0.86 -8.43
CA LEU A 120 10.87 0.07 -7.45
C LEU A 120 11.70 0.97 -6.51
N TRP A 121 12.37 1.98 -7.05
CA TRP A 121 13.14 2.93 -6.24
C TRP A 121 12.25 3.84 -5.38
N VAL A 122 11.13 4.31 -5.90
CA VAL A 122 10.15 5.07 -5.12
C VAL A 122 9.60 4.23 -3.96
N ALA A 123 9.24 2.97 -4.22
CA ALA A 123 8.79 2.07 -3.16
C ALA A 123 9.89 1.82 -2.11
N THR A 124 11.15 1.61 -2.53
CA THR A 124 12.29 1.48 -1.63
C THR A 124 12.48 2.73 -0.77
N ALA A 125 12.40 3.92 -1.36
CA ALA A 125 12.52 5.19 -0.64
C ALA A 125 11.39 5.38 0.38
N LEU A 126 10.14 5.06 0.02
CA LEU A 126 8.99 5.14 0.93
C LEU A 126 9.13 4.15 2.10
N LEU A 127 9.57 2.91 1.84
CA LEU A 127 9.81 1.92 2.89
C LEU A 127 10.97 2.32 3.81
N THR A 128 12.03 2.92 3.27
CA THR A 128 13.14 3.46 4.06
C THR A 128 12.69 4.63 4.94
N ALA A 129 11.90 5.55 4.39
CA ALA A 129 11.32 6.65 5.16
C ALA A 129 10.39 6.14 6.27
N LEU A 130 9.60 5.11 5.99
CA LEU A 130 8.72 4.47 6.98
C LEU A 130 9.53 3.83 8.10
N LEU A 131 10.64 3.15 7.78
CA LEU A 131 11.51 2.47 8.75
C LEU A 131 11.99 3.43 9.85
N VAL A 132 12.25 4.69 9.49
CA VAL A 132 12.67 5.74 10.46
C VAL A 132 11.59 6.00 11.52
N MET A 133 10.32 5.79 11.20
CA MET A 133 9.18 6.04 12.10
C MET A 133 8.70 4.79 12.84
N VAL A 134 9.16 3.61 12.46
CA VAL A 134 8.77 2.35 13.14
C VAL A 134 9.48 2.25 14.49
N ARG A 135 8.74 1.87 15.54
CA ARG A 135 9.21 1.90 16.95
C ARG A 135 9.08 0.55 17.68
N ASN A 136 8.95 -0.57 16.94
CA ASN A 136 8.97 -1.90 17.56
C ASN A 136 9.71 -2.92 16.70
N ALA A 137 10.29 -3.95 17.33
CA ALA A 137 11.16 -4.93 16.68
C ALA A 137 10.48 -5.68 15.54
N TYR A 138 9.23 -6.14 15.73
CA TYR A 138 8.49 -6.82 14.68
C TYR A 138 8.26 -5.91 13.47
N GLY A 139 7.84 -4.67 13.70
CA GLY A 139 7.64 -3.69 12.63
C GLY A 139 8.93 -3.39 11.87
N MET A 140 10.05 -3.21 12.59
CA MET A 140 11.35 -3.03 11.95
C MET A 140 11.70 -4.22 11.06
N LEU A 141 11.56 -5.45 11.57
CA LEU A 141 11.81 -6.65 10.79
C LEU A 141 10.92 -6.72 9.54
N ALA A 142 9.61 -6.49 9.69
CA ALA A 142 8.66 -6.53 8.57
C ALA A 142 9.00 -5.50 7.47
N VAL A 143 9.34 -4.26 7.87
CA VAL A 143 9.72 -3.21 6.91
C VAL A 143 11.09 -3.47 6.31
N VAL A 144 12.06 -3.97 7.07
CA VAL A 144 13.40 -4.33 6.55
C VAL A 144 13.31 -5.49 5.55
N VAL A 145 12.52 -6.52 5.85
CA VAL A 145 12.33 -7.65 4.92
C VAL A 145 11.64 -7.18 3.64
N THR A 146 10.56 -6.39 3.77
CA THR A 146 9.84 -5.87 2.59
C THR A 146 10.72 -4.90 1.81
N GLY A 147 11.31 -3.91 2.45
CA GLY A 147 12.18 -2.91 1.82
C GLY A 147 13.45 -3.51 1.24
N GLY A 148 14.04 -4.49 1.95
CA GLY A 148 15.18 -5.25 1.46
C GLY A 148 14.86 -6.02 0.18
N ALA A 149 13.68 -6.64 0.08
CA ALA A 149 13.25 -7.30 -1.15
C ALA A 149 13.15 -6.29 -2.32
N PHE A 150 12.53 -5.13 -2.10
CA PHE A 150 12.48 -4.06 -3.12
C PHE A 150 13.87 -3.57 -3.51
N LEU A 151 14.74 -3.30 -2.52
CA LEU A 151 16.11 -2.84 -2.77
C LEU A 151 16.93 -3.88 -3.55
N LEU A 152 16.90 -5.15 -3.14
CA LEU A 152 17.65 -6.22 -3.80
C LEU A 152 17.19 -6.42 -5.24
N VAL A 153 15.86 -6.44 -5.47
CA VAL A 153 15.32 -6.56 -6.83
C VAL A 153 15.68 -5.34 -7.67
N SER A 154 15.58 -4.14 -7.12
CA SER A 154 15.93 -2.90 -7.85
C SER A 154 17.39 -2.83 -8.23
N TRP A 155 18.28 -3.40 -7.42
CA TRP A 155 19.71 -3.26 -7.60
C TRP A 155 20.35 -4.43 -8.35
N LEU A 156 19.91 -5.68 -8.06
CA LEU A 156 20.60 -6.89 -8.51
C LEU A 156 19.84 -7.69 -9.57
N ALA A 157 18.52 -7.48 -9.71
CA ALA A 157 17.74 -8.33 -10.59
C ALA A 157 17.78 -7.85 -12.05
N GLU A 158 17.68 -8.82 -12.97
CA GLU A 158 17.51 -8.56 -14.39
C GLU A 158 16.17 -7.84 -14.68
N PRO A 159 16.06 -7.09 -15.78
CA PRO A 159 14.86 -6.29 -16.11
C PRO A 159 13.55 -7.09 -16.11
N GLN A 160 13.58 -8.35 -16.56
CA GLN A 160 12.39 -9.20 -16.57
C GLN A 160 11.93 -9.57 -15.15
N VAL A 161 12.85 -9.83 -14.23
CA VAL A 161 12.57 -10.11 -12.82
C VAL A 161 12.06 -8.85 -12.11
N GLN A 162 12.67 -7.69 -12.39
CA GLN A 162 12.20 -6.40 -11.90
C GLN A 162 10.75 -6.15 -12.34
N ALA A 163 10.44 -6.37 -13.63
CA ALA A 163 9.09 -6.24 -14.15
C ALA A 163 8.11 -7.20 -13.45
N ALA A 164 8.45 -8.50 -13.35
CA ALA A 164 7.60 -9.48 -12.68
C ALA A 164 7.31 -9.11 -11.22
N PHE A 165 8.33 -8.66 -10.49
CA PHE A 165 8.18 -8.23 -9.09
C PHE A 165 7.33 -6.96 -8.98
N ALA A 166 7.57 -5.96 -9.82
CA ALA A 166 6.82 -4.70 -9.82
C ALA A 166 5.34 -4.91 -10.17
N TYR A 167 5.04 -5.67 -11.25
CA TYR A 167 3.66 -6.01 -11.61
C TYR A 167 2.98 -6.85 -10.53
N GLY A 168 3.69 -7.83 -9.94
CA GLY A 168 3.17 -8.62 -8.81
C GLY A 168 2.84 -7.76 -7.60
N ALA A 169 3.71 -6.84 -7.21
CA ALA A 169 3.51 -5.93 -6.09
C ALA A 169 2.32 -4.97 -6.33
N VAL A 170 2.19 -4.43 -7.54
CA VAL A 170 1.09 -3.54 -7.91
C VAL A 170 -0.25 -4.28 -7.92
N TRP A 171 -0.33 -5.44 -8.57
CA TRP A 171 -1.53 -6.29 -8.53
C TRP A 171 -1.89 -6.68 -7.10
N PHE A 172 -0.88 -7.01 -6.27
CA PHE A 172 -1.10 -7.36 -4.88
C PHE A 172 -1.66 -6.19 -4.07
N LEU A 173 -1.20 -4.96 -4.27
CA LEU A 173 -1.74 -3.78 -3.58
C LEU A 173 -3.16 -3.45 -4.05
N LEU A 174 -3.45 -3.57 -5.34
CA LEU A 174 -4.79 -3.35 -5.90
C LEU A 174 -5.81 -4.36 -5.34
N LEU A 175 -5.51 -5.65 -5.39
CA LEU A 175 -6.37 -6.72 -4.89
C LEU A 175 -6.39 -6.77 -3.36
N GLY A 176 -5.22 -6.66 -2.74
CA GLY A 176 -5.03 -6.65 -1.29
C GLY A 176 -5.60 -5.41 -0.61
N GLY A 177 -5.78 -4.31 -1.32
CA GLY A 177 -6.50 -3.11 -0.81
C GLY A 177 -8.00 -3.32 -0.68
N VAL A 178 -8.58 -4.23 -1.46
CA VAL A 178 -10.03 -4.55 -1.42
C VAL A 178 -10.38 -5.43 -0.22
N ARG A 179 -9.60 -6.49 0.02
CA ARG A 179 -9.91 -7.52 1.01
C ARG A 179 -10.07 -7.00 2.45
N PRO A 180 -9.20 -6.11 3.00
CA PRO A 180 -9.34 -5.62 4.37
C PRO A 180 -10.66 -4.87 4.62
N VAL A 181 -11.24 -4.23 3.62
CA VAL A 181 -12.52 -3.53 3.76
C VAL A 181 -13.67 -4.54 3.92
N PHE A 182 -13.63 -5.67 3.20
CA PHE A 182 -14.56 -6.78 3.43
C PHE A 182 -14.36 -7.45 4.81
N GLU A 183 -13.11 -7.62 5.23
CA GLU A 183 -12.78 -8.16 6.55
C GLU A 183 -13.29 -7.22 7.67
N LEU A 184 -13.12 -5.89 7.51
CA LEU A 184 -13.68 -4.90 8.43
C LEU A 184 -15.20 -5.03 8.54
N ARG A 185 -15.89 -5.13 7.39
CA ARG A 185 -17.34 -5.32 7.38
C ARG A 185 -17.77 -6.60 8.12
N ALA A 186 -17.05 -7.69 7.90
CA ALA A 186 -17.32 -8.97 8.58
C ALA A 186 -17.08 -8.87 10.09
N LYS A 187 -15.97 -8.26 10.53
CA LYS A 187 -15.68 -8.01 11.95
C LYS A 187 -16.74 -7.13 12.61
N ARG A 188 -17.19 -6.06 11.95
CA ARG A 188 -18.25 -5.19 12.48
C ARG A 188 -19.58 -5.91 12.68
N ARG A 189 -19.97 -6.80 11.75
CA ARG A 189 -21.17 -7.62 11.90
C ARG A 189 -21.12 -8.54 13.12
N ARG A 190 -19.91 -8.93 13.56
CA ARG A 190 -19.68 -9.72 14.77
C ARG A 190 -19.48 -8.89 16.03
N GLY A 191 -19.49 -7.55 15.92
CA GLY A 191 -19.23 -6.66 17.06
C GLY A 191 -17.75 -6.55 17.47
N GLU A 192 -16.82 -7.05 16.65
CA GLU A 192 -15.39 -7.16 16.95
C GLU A 192 -14.54 -5.96 16.49
N ALA A 193 -15.13 -4.92 15.92
CA ALA A 193 -14.40 -3.79 15.32
C ALA A 193 -14.97 -2.44 15.78
N ARG A 194 -14.92 -2.16 17.09
CA ARG A 194 -15.50 -0.93 17.68
C ARG A 194 -14.62 0.32 17.56
N ASP A 195 -13.31 0.17 17.27
CA ASP A 195 -12.34 1.26 17.17
C ASP A 195 -11.59 1.29 15.82
N SER A 196 -12.29 0.92 14.74
CA SER A 196 -11.74 1.01 13.39
C SER A 196 -11.65 2.47 12.90
N ASP A 197 -10.87 2.70 11.84
CA ASP A 197 -10.82 4.02 11.17
C ASP A 197 -12.21 4.51 10.75
N ALA A 198 -13.10 3.61 10.31
CA ALA A 198 -14.47 3.96 9.98
C ALA A 198 -15.25 4.46 11.19
N ASP A 199 -15.00 3.92 12.39
CA ASP A 199 -15.64 4.41 13.63
C ASP A 199 -15.01 5.73 14.08
N GLN A 200 -13.72 5.88 13.95
CA GLN A 200 -13.04 7.13 14.23
C GLN A 200 -13.56 8.25 13.32
N LEU A 201 -13.68 7.98 12.02
CA LEU A 201 -14.24 8.91 11.05
C LEU A 201 -15.71 9.24 11.33
N ALA A 202 -16.50 8.26 11.76
CA ALA A 202 -17.89 8.51 12.17
C ALA A 202 -17.96 9.46 13.36
N ARG A 203 -17.11 9.30 14.36
CA ARG A 203 -17.02 10.23 15.50
C ARG A 203 -16.56 11.63 15.09
N LEU A 204 -15.64 11.73 14.13
CA LEU A 204 -15.09 13.01 13.67
C LEU A 204 -16.03 13.81 12.77
N THR A 205 -16.86 13.12 11.99
CA THR A 205 -17.67 13.74 10.93
C THR A 205 -19.17 13.67 11.17
N HIS A 206 -19.60 12.94 12.21
CA HIS A 206 -21.00 12.61 12.50
C HIS A 206 -21.71 11.82 11.37
N ALA A 207 -20.95 11.36 10.36
CA ALA A 207 -21.45 10.49 9.31
C ALA A 207 -21.38 9.03 9.77
N PRO A 208 -22.37 8.17 9.46
CA PRO A 208 -22.34 6.76 9.87
C PRO A 208 -21.07 6.04 9.37
N ALA A 209 -20.49 5.14 10.19
CA ALA A 209 -19.33 4.35 9.80
C ALA A 209 -19.57 3.51 8.52
N ALA A 210 -20.84 3.16 8.24
CA ALA A 210 -21.24 2.50 7.00
C ALA A 210 -20.95 3.34 5.75
N MET A 211 -21.10 4.66 5.81
CA MET A 211 -20.75 5.57 4.71
C MET A 211 -19.24 5.58 4.46
N TRP A 212 -18.43 5.56 5.52
CA TRP A 212 -16.99 5.49 5.39
C TRP A 212 -16.53 4.15 4.83
N MET A 213 -17.14 3.05 5.24
CA MET A 213 -16.88 1.75 4.62
C MET A 213 -17.26 1.72 3.13
N LEU A 214 -18.39 2.34 2.75
CA LEU A 214 -18.76 2.48 1.35
C LEU A 214 -17.73 3.30 0.58
N PHE A 215 -17.25 4.40 1.14
CA PHE A 215 -16.17 5.21 0.57
C PHE A 215 -14.90 4.37 0.37
N PHE A 216 -14.47 3.60 1.38
CA PHE A 216 -13.30 2.72 1.25
C PHE A 216 -13.48 1.65 0.17
N HIS A 217 -14.66 1.04 0.08
CA HIS A 217 -14.99 0.11 -1.02
C HIS A 217 -14.93 0.79 -2.38
N SER A 218 -15.51 1.99 -2.50
CA SER A 218 -15.50 2.74 -3.76
C SER A 218 -14.09 3.08 -4.20
N VAL A 219 -13.24 3.58 -3.30
CA VAL A 219 -11.83 3.87 -3.61
C VAL A 219 -11.07 2.61 -4.02
N SER A 220 -11.21 1.51 -3.25
CA SER A 220 -10.46 0.29 -3.53
C SER A 220 -10.90 -0.39 -4.83
N LEU A 221 -12.20 -0.44 -5.11
CA LEU A 221 -12.73 -1.03 -6.36
C LEU A 221 -12.41 -0.15 -7.58
N SER A 222 -12.56 1.18 -7.46
CA SER A 222 -12.20 2.10 -8.55
C SER A 222 -10.70 2.04 -8.86
N SER A 223 -9.85 1.95 -7.83
CA SER A 223 -8.40 1.77 -7.99
C SER A 223 -8.07 0.44 -8.68
N LEU A 224 -8.76 -0.65 -8.29
CA LEU A 224 -8.56 -1.95 -8.91
C LEU A 224 -8.98 -1.92 -10.39
N VAL A 225 -10.15 -1.38 -10.71
CA VAL A 225 -10.63 -1.29 -12.10
C VAL A 225 -9.72 -0.39 -12.94
N GLY A 226 -9.40 0.80 -12.45
CA GLY A 226 -8.51 1.73 -13.17
C GLY A 226 -7.11 1.18 -13.35
N GLY A 227 -6.53 0.59 -12.28
CA GLY A 227 -5.22 -0.04 -12.34
C GLY A 227 -5.18 -1.24 -13.28
N ALA A 228 -6.22 -2.11 -13.24
CA ALA A 228 -6.32 -3.25 -14.14
C ALA A 228 -6.39 -2.81 -15.61
N ARG A 229 -7.15 -1.77 -15.94
CA ARG A 229 -7.20 -1.23 -17.29
C ARG A 229 -5.84 -0.76 -17.77
N TRP A 230 -5.11 -0.03 -16.98
CA TRP A 230 -3.76 0.43 -17.33
C TRP A 230 -2.77 -0.73 -17.49
N LEU A 231 -2.79 -1.70 -16.57
CA LEU A 231 -1.87 -2.85 -16.62
C LEU A 231 -2.15 -3.79 -17.81
N LEU A 232 -3.42 -3.90 -18.23
CA LEU A 232 -3.83 -4.74 -19.35
C LEU A 232 -3.84 -4.00 -20.70
N GLY A 233 -3.58 -2.70 -20.71
CA GLY A 233 -3.59 -1.88 -21.93
C GLY A 233 -4.99 -1.66 -22.52
N LEU A 234 -6.05 -1.55 -21.66
CA LEU A 234 -7.46 -1.42 -22.05
C LEU A 234 -7.94 0.04 -21.97
#